data_3f94c045cd36600fe85f6b22030da783
#
_entry.id   3f94c045cd36600fe85f6b22030da783
#
_cell.length_a   1.000
_cell.length_b   1.000
_cell.length_c   1.000
_cell.angle_alpha   90.00
_cell.angle_beta   90.00
_cell.angle_gamma   90.00
#
_symmetry.space_group_name_H-M   'P 1'
#
loop_
_entity.id
_entity.type
_entity.pdbx_description
1 polymer ?
#
loop_
_entity_poly.entity_id
_entity_poly.type
_entity_poly.pdbx_seq_one_letter_code
_entity_poly.pdbx_strand_id
1 'polypeptide(L)'
;MKTDTLPSILVVDDNHDNAEIIRQYLEIRGYPIAVAHDGDEALVLFETVKPALVLLDVMMPGRDGWEVCRIMKQHPTLGRTVRIIMVTALDAWDDKREALQLGADDYVEKPFDLPTLAKTVQRNLDQMRVAS
;
A
#
# COMPACT_ATOMS: atom_id res chain seq x y z
N MET A 1 -14.31 -20.77 16.55
CA MET A 1 -13.01 -20.50 16.28
C MET A 1 -12.82 -19.55 15.13
N LYS A 2 -11.86 -18.79 15.22
CA LYS A 2 -11.68 -17.80 14.29
C LYS A 2 -10.77 -18.24 13.16
N THR A 3 -11.09 -17.87 11.99
CA THR A 3 -10.25 -18.21 10.87
C THR A 3 -8.96 -17.40 10.94
N ASP A 4 -7.91 -17.98 10.42
CA ASP A 4 -6.63 -17.31 10.38
C ASP A 4 -6.50 -16.52 9.09
N THR A 5 -7.41 -15.57 8.91
CA THR A 5 -7.40 -14.73 7.75
C THR A 5 -6.30 -13.69 7.88
N LEU A 6 -5.43 -13.62 6.89
CA LEU A 6 -4.40 -12.60 6.87
C LEU A 6 -5.02 -11.22 6.60
N PRO A 7 -4.36 -10.16 7.03
CA PRO A 7 -4.86 -8.81 6.79
C PRO A 7 -5.03 -8.52 5.32
N SER A 8 -6.03 -7.72 4.98
CA SER A 8 -6.27 -7.35 3.60
C SER A 8 -5.32 -6.25 3.13
N ILE A 9 -4.99 -6.28 1.86
CA ILE A 9 -4.07 -5.34 1.25
C ILE A 9 -4.74 -4.70 0.05
N LEU A 10 -4.60 -3.38 -0.06
CA LEU A 10 -5.06 -2.65 -1.24
C LEU A 10 -3.84 -2.30 -2.09
N VAL A 11 -3.87 -2.73 -3.33
CA VAL A 11 -2.81 -2.42 -4.30
C VAL A 11 -3.31 -1.32 -5.22
N VAL A 12 -2.59 -0.21 -5.29
CA VAL A 12 -2.97 0.93 -6.12
C VAL A 12 -1.89 1.16 -7.17
N ASP A 13 -2.22 0.91 -8.43
CA ASP A 13 -1.28 1.03 -9.54
C ASP A 13 -2.09 1.24 -10.81
N ASP A 14 -1.79 2.30 -11.56
CA ASP A 14 -2.51 2.57 -12.80
C ASP A 14 -2.14 1.62 -13.93
N ASN A 15 -1.04 0.90 -13.79
CA ASN A 15 -0.66 -0.13 -14.75
C ASN A 15 -1.34 -1.42 -14.36
N HIS A 16 -2.31 -1.85 -15.17
CA HIS A 16 -3.13 -3.02 -14.86
C HIS A 16 -2.31 -4.30 -14.78
N ASP A 17 -1.30 -4.42 -15.64
CA ASP A 17 -0.47 -5.63 -15.63
C ASP A 17 0.38 -5.71 -14.38
N ASN A 18 0.96 -4.59 -13.95
CA ASN A 18 1.74 -4.57 -12.71
C ASN A 18 0.87 -4.89 -11.51
N ALA A 19 -0.31 -4.29 -11.46
CA ALA A 19 -1.22 -4.52 -10.35
C ALA A 19 -1.62 -6.00 -10.28
N GLU A 20 -1.88 -6.60 -11.45
CA GLU A 20 -2.29 -7.99 -11.51
C GLU A 20 -1.16 -8.93 -11.07
N ILE A 21 0.06 -8.64 -11.47
CA ILE A 21 1.21 -9.45 -11.07
C ILE A 21 1.40 -9.40 -9.57
N ILE A 22 1.30 -8.21 -8.99
CA ILE A 22 1.42 -8.05 -7.54
C ILE A 22 0.29 -8.77 -6.82
N ARG A 23 -0.93 -8.61 -7.33
CA ARG A 23 -2.09 -9.27 -6.73
C ARG A 23 -1.92 -10.78 -6.69
N GLN A 24 -1.53 -11.38 -7.82
CA GLN A 24 -1.38 -12.82 -7.89
C GLN A 24 -0.31 -13.32 -6.94
N TYR A 25 0.82 -12.60 -6.89
CA TYR A 25 1.92 -13.03 -6.05
C TYR A 25 1.54 -13.01 -4.57
N LEU A 26 0.84 -11.96 -4.14
CA LEU A 26 0.46 -11.84 -2.74
C LEU A 26 -0.71 -12.75 -2.38
N GLU A 27 -1.63 -12.97 -3.32
CA GLU A 27 -2.75 -13.90 -3.06
C GLU A 27 -2.27 -15.33 -2.85
N ILE A 28 -1.23 -15.73 -3.59
CA ILE A 28 -0.67 -17.06 -3.39
C ILE A 28 -0.14 -17.20 -1.97
N ARG A 29 0.32 -16.12 -1.37
CA ARG A 29 0.82 -16.12 -0.01
C ARG A 29 -0.31 -16.02 1.04
N GLY A 30 -1.55 -15.91 0.59
CA GLY A 30 -2.70 -15.95 1.49
C GLY A 30 -3.34 -14.61 1.79
N TYR A 31 -2.83 -13.52 1.26
CA TYR A 31 -3.39 -12.20 1.55
C TYR A 31 -4.62 -11.92 0.69
N PRO A 32 -5.73 -11.46 1.30
CA PRO A 32 -6.84 -10.93 0.50
C PRO A 32 -6.41 -9.62 -0.14
N ILE A 33 -6.58 -9.50 -1.45
CA ILE A 33 -6.11 -8.34 -2.20
C ILE A 33 -7.24 -7.64 -2.90
N ALA A 34 -7.32 -6.32 -2.74
CA ALA A 34 -8.16 -5.47 -3.57
C ALA A 34 -7.24 -4.61 -4.43
N VAL A 35 -7.70 -4.23 -5.62
CA VAL A 35 -6.89 -3.48 -6.56
C VAL A 35 -7.62 -2.23 -6.99
N ALA A 36 -6.92 -1.10 -6.98
CA ALA A 36 -7.41 0.16 -7.52
C ALA A 36 -6.44 0.64 -8.60
N HIS A 37 -6.96 1.26 -9.64
CA HIS A 37 -6.14 1.69 -10.77
C HIS A 37 -5.95 3.20 -10.84
N ASP A 38 -6.53 3.94 -9.92
CA ASP A 38 -6.31 5.37 -9.80
C ASP A 38 -6.61 5.81 -8.37
N GLY A 39 -6.31 7.08 -8.10
CA GLY A 39 -6.45 7.59 -6.75
C GLY A 39 -7.88 7.66 -6.25
N ASP A 40 -8.82 8.01 -7.13
CA ASP A 40 -10.21 8.09 -6.71
C ASP A 40 -10.76 6.73 -6.36
N GLU A 41 -10.47 5.73 -7.19
CA GLU A 41 -10.88 4.37 -6.89
C GLU A 41 -10.23 3.88 -5.61
N ALA A 42 -8.98 4.23 -5.39
CA ALA A 42 -8.27 3.85 -4.18
C ALA A 42 -8.96 4.39 -2.93
N LEU A 43 -9.42 5.63 -2.98
CA LEU A 43 -10.07 6.23 -1.81
C LEU A 43 -11.42 5.57 -1.53
N VAL A 44 -12.16 5.20 -2.57
CA VAL A 44 -13.42 4.48 -2.38
C VAL A 44 -13.17 3.12 -1.76
N LEU A 45 -12.20 2.36 -2.31
CA LEU A 45 -11.90 1.03 -1.79
C LEU A 45 -11.30 1.08 -0.39
N PHE A 46 -10.55 2.12 -0.10
CA PHE A 46 -9.99 2.30 1.24
C PHE A 46 -11.10 2.29 2.30
N GLU A 47 -12.21 2.95 2.03
CA GLU A 47 -13.30 3.02 2.99
C GLU A 47 -14.16 1.76 3.00
N THR A 48 -14.32 1.09 1.86
CA THR A 48 -15.17 -0.09 1.79
C THR A 48 -14.44 -1.37 2.22
N VAL A 49 -13.18 -1.51 1.83
CA VAL A 49 -12.39 -2.70 2.15
C VAL A 49 -11.75 -2.58 3.52
N LYS A 50 -11.40 -1.37 3.92
CA LYS A 50 -10.68 -1.10 5.18
C LYS A 50 -9.42 -1.94 5.28
N PRO A 51 -8.51 -1.77 4.32
CA PRO A 51 -7.30 -2.60 4.28
C PRO A 51 -6.39 -2.29 5.44
N ALA A 52 -5.64 -3.30 5.88
CA ALA A 52 -4.61 -3.09 6.89
C ALA A 52 -3.38 -2.43 6.31
N LEU A 53 -3.14 -2.64 5.01
CA LEU A 53 -1.96 -2.14 4.34
C LEU A 53 -2.30 -1.71 2.92
N VAL A 54 -1.66 -0.64 2.46
CA VAL A 54 -1.84 -0.13 1.10
C VAL A 54 -0.47 -0.06 0.43
N LEU A 55 -0.37 -0.66 -0.77
CA LEU A 55 0.76 -0.47 -1.66
C LEU A 55 0.34 0.59 -2.66
N LEU A 56 0.99 1.74 -2.61
CA LEU A 56 0.50 2.92 -3.30
C LEU A 56 1.55 3.47 -4.24
N ASP A 57 1.27 3.40 -5.54
CA ASP A 57 2.16 3.95 -6.55
C ASP A 57 2.15 5.47 -6.48
N VAL A 58 3.34 6.06 -6.52
CA VAL A 58 3.48 7.51 -6.49
C VAL A 58 3.02 8.13 -7.82
N MET A 59 3.41 7.51 -8.93
CA MET A 59 3.19 8.08 -10.26
C MET A 59 1.90 7.57 -10.87
N MET A 60 0.83 8.36 -10.72
CA MET A 60 -0.45 8.02 -11.30
C MET A 60 -1.06 9.26 -11.95
N PRO A 61 -1.79 9.12 -13.05
CA PRO A 61 -2.49 10.26 -13.64
C PRO A 61 -3.62 10.72 -12.73
N GLY A 62 -3.94 11.99 -12.79
CA GLY A 62 -4.98 12.57 -11.95
C GLY A 62 -4.45 12.83 -10.56
N ARG A 63 -5.05 12.17 -9.57
CA ARG A 63 -4.61 12.29 -8.18
C ARG A 63 -3.31 11.53 -8.01
N ASP A 64 -2.26 12.18 -7.58
CA ASP A 64 -0.99 11.48 -7.38
C ASP A 64 -0.97 10.73 -6.06
N GLY A 65 0.01 9.81 -5.93
CA GLY A 65 0.09 8.96 -4.77
C GLY A 65 0.36 9.71 -3.47
N TRP A 66 1.08 10.83 -3.54
CA TRP A 66 1.36 11.63 -2.34
C TRP A 66 0.07 12.16 -1.74
N GLU A 67 -0.81 12.69 -2.59
CA GLU A 67 -2.08 13.22 -2.13
C GLU A 67 -2.96 12.12 -1.56
N VAL A 68 -3.00 10.98 -2.22
CA VAL A 68 -3.81 9.84 -1.75
C VAL A 68 -3.32 9.38 -0.38
N CYS A 69 -2.00 9.28 -0.22
CA CYS A 69 -1.41 8.90 1.06
C CYS A 69 -1.83 9.86 2.17
N ARG A 70 -1.73 11.15 1.90
CA ARG A 70 -2.10 12.16 2.89
C ARG A 70 -3.56 12.04 3.29
N ILE A 71 -4.44 11.87 2.30
CA ILE A 71 -5.87 11.75 2.58
C ILE A 71 -6.16 10.51 3.41
N MET A 72 -5.54 9.38 3.06
CA MET A 72 -5.74 8.14 3.81
C MET A 72 -5.27 8.28 5.25
N LYS A 73 -4.10 8.89 5.46
CA LYS A 73 -3.57 9.04 6.81
C LYS A 73 -4.36 10.03 7.65
N GLN A 74 -5.10 10.93 7.02
CA GLN A 74 -5.93 11.89 7.74
C GLN A 74 -7.33 11.34 8.04
N HIS A 75 -7.65 10.14 7.58
CA HIS A 75 -8.94 9.53 7.88
C HIS A 75 -9.07 9.38 9.41
N PRO A 76 -10.20 9.80 10.01
CA PRO A 76 -10.29 9.88 11.46
C PRO A 76 -10.15 8.55 12.19
N THR A 77 -10.49 7.44 11.55
CA THR A 77 -10.34 6.13 12.18
C THR A 77 -9.32 5.28 11.45
N LEU A 78 -9.49 5.07 10.15
CA LEU A 78 -8.63 4.18 9.38
C LEU A 78 -7.20 4.69 9.28
N GLY A 79 -7.02 6.01 9.28
CA GLY A 79 -5.69 6.59 9.14
C GLY A 79 -4.76 6.27 10.29
N ARG A 80 -5.30 5.90 11.43
CA ARG A 80 -4.49 5.62 12.61
C ARG A 80 -3.84 4.25 12.56
N THR A 81 -4.44 3.32 11.83
CA THR A 81 -4.00 1.94 11.86
C THR A 81 -3.46 1.42 10.54
N VAL A 82 -3.81 2.07 9.42
CA VAL A 82 -3.37 1.59 8.12
C VAL A 82 -1.87 1.81 7.94
N ARG A 83 -1.21 0.83 7.34
CA ARG A 83 0.19 0.97 6.93
C ARG A 83 0.21 1.30 5.46
N ILE A 84 0.94 2.33 5.08
CA ILE A 84 1.04 2.74 3.68
C ILE A 84 2.49 2.62 3.22
N ILE A 85 2.70 1.80 2.19
CA ILE A 85 4.00 1.62 1.57
C ILE A 85 3.95 2.33 0.22
N MET A 86 4.78 3.35 0.04
CA MET A 86 4.86 4.04 -1.24
C MET A 86 5.72 3.24 -2.20
N VAL A 87 5.25 3.10 -3.43
CA VAL A 87 6.01 2.43 -4.48
C VAL A 87 6.45 3.51 -5.46
N THR A 88 7.74 3.70 -5.60
CA THR A 88 8.26 4.83 -6.37
C THR A 88 9.41 4.40 -7.28
N ALA A 89 9.41 4.94 -8.50
CA ALA A 89 10.51 4.75 -9.44
C ALA A 89 11.67 5.68 -9.15
N LEU A 90 11.47 6.59 -8.21
CA LEU A 90 12.45 7.64 -7.95
C LEU A 90 13.41 7.18 -6.86
N ASP A 91 14.69 7.26 -7.17
CA ASP A 91 15.72 7.02 -6.17
C ASP A 91 16.24 8.34 -5.61
N ALA A 92 15.53 9.42 -5.87
CA ALA A 92 15.88 10.72 -5.34
C ALA A 92 15.66 10.74 -3.83
N TRP A 93 16.66 11.20 -3.13
CA TRP A 93 16.61 11.27 -1.67
C TRP A 93 15.39 12.06 -1.17
N ASP A 94 15.06 13.15 -1.87
CA ASP A 94 13.97 14.02 -1.43
C ASP A 94 12.61 13.32 -1.47
N ASP A 95 12.41 12.44 -2.44
CA ASP A 95 11.14 11.75 -2.55
C ASP A 95 10.89 10.80 -1.38
N LYS A 96 11.96 10.14 -0.93
CA LYS A 96 11.85 9.23 0.22
C LYS A 96 11.54 10.00 1.50
N ARG A 97 12.19 11.15 1.67
CA ARG A 97 11.93 12.00 2.82
C ARG A 97 10.49 12.50 2.79
N GLU A 98 10.03 12.91 1.62
CA GLU A 98 8.69 13.44 1.50
C GLU A 98 7.65 12.37 1.82
N ALA A 99 7.88 11.14 1.37
CA ALA A 99 6.98 10.05 1.67
C ALA A 99 6.78 9.87 3.16
N LEU A 100 7.88 9.87 3.90
CA LEU A 100 7.82 9.68 5.35
C LEU A 100 7.20 10.89 6.04
N GLN A 101 7.43 12.08 5.54
CA GLN A 101 6.84 13.30 6.10
C GLN A 101 5.34 13.34 5.91
N LEU A 102 4.83 12.75 4.84
CA LEU A 102 3.40 12.72 4.57
C LEU A 102 2.68 11.58 5.29
N GLY A 103 3.41 10.81 6.07
CA GLY A 103 2.81 9.77 6.89
C GLY A 103 2.94 8.37 6.32
N ALA A 104 3.64 8.19 5.20
CA ALA A 104 3.92 6.86 4.70
C ALA A 104 4.78 6.10 5.71
N ASP A 105 4.52 4.81 5.82
CA ASP A 105 5.22 3.99 6.80
C ASP A 105 6.48 3.36 6.24
N ASP A 106 6.54 3.21 4.92
CA ASP A 106 7.68 2.59 4.27
C ASP A 106 7.64 2.92 2.79
N TYR A 107 8.63 2.46 2.05
CA TYR A 107 8.65 2.64 0.60
C TYR A 107 9.37 1.47 -0.05
N VAL A 108 9.07 1.27 -1.35
CA VAL A 108 9.75 0.29 -2.19
C VAL A 108 10.15 0.99 -3.48
N GLU A 109 11.40 0.86 -3.87
CA GLU A 109 11.90 1.50 -5.08
C GLU A 109 11.72 0.60 -6.29
N LYS A 110 11.31 1.20 -7.39
CA LYS A 110 11.25 0.52 -8.69
C LYS A 110 12.61 0.65 -9.37
N PRO A 111 13.05 -0.37 -10.07
CA PRO A 111 12.43 -1.68 -10.18
C PRO A 111 12.66 -2.51 -8.92
N PHE A 112 11.69 -3.33 -8.59
CA PHE A 112 11.81 -4.22 -7.43
C PHE A 112 11.48 -5.64 -7.88
N ASP A 113 11.95 -6.62 -7.11
CA ASP A 113 11.51 -7.99 -7.35
C ASP A 113 10.39 -8.31 -6.36
N LEU A 114 9.56 -9.30 -6.72
CA LEU A 114 8.41 -9.64 -5.92
C LEU A 114 8.76 -10.17 -4.54
N PRO A 115 9.82 -10.99 -4.39
CA PRO A 115 10.21 -11.39 -3.03
C PRO A 115 10.56 -10.22 -2.12
N THR A 116 11.25 -9.21 -2.63
CA THR A 116 11.58 -8.03 -1.85
C THR A 116 10.32 -7.27 -1.44
N LEU A 117 9.38 -7.12 -2.38
CA LEU A 117 8.10 -6.48 -2.09
C LEU A 117 7.38 -7.23 -0.98
N ALA A 118 7.32 -8.56 -1.10
CA ALA A 118 6.63 -9.38 -0.10
C ALA A 118 7.28 -9.26 1.28
N LYS A 119 8.60 -9.17 1.33
CA LYS A 119 9.29 -9.00 2.61
C LYS A 119 8.95 -7.65 3.25
N THR A 120 8.86 -6.61 2.43
CA THR A 120 8.49 -5.29 2.94
C THR A 120 7.07 -5.31 3.49
N VAL A 121 6.15 -5.96 2.78
CA VAL A 121 4.78 -6.12 3.25
C VAL A 121 4.77 -6.87 4.59
N GLN A 122 5.47 -7.99 4.65
CA GLN A 122 5.52 -8.81 5.85
C GLN A 122 6.07 -8.04 7.04
N ARG A 123 7.15 -7.30 6.82
CA ARG A 123 7.76 -6.50 7.88
C ARG A 123 6.79 -5.48 8.44
N ASN A 124 6.06 -4.80 7.57
CA ASN A 124 5.11 -3.79 8.01
C ASN A 124 3.95 -4.40 8.79
N LEU A 125 3.45 -5.54 8.34
CA LEU A 125 2.37 -6.22 9.04
C LEU A 125 2.83 -6.76 10.38
N ASP A 126 4.06 -7.24 10.46
CA ASP A 126 4.62 -7.71 11.73
C ASP A 126 4.75 -6.56 12.73
N GLN A 127 5.14 -5.38 12.27
CA GLN A 127 5.23 -4.22 13.14
C GLN A 127 3.87 -3.83 13.71
N MET A 128 2.82 -3.97 12.93
CA MET A 128 1.47 -3.70 13.42
C MET A 128 1.10 -4.65 14.55
N ARG A 129 1.45 -5.92 14.41
CA ARG A 129 1.12 -6.92 15.42
C ARG A 129 1.86 -6.66 16.72
N VAL A 130 3.11 -6.21 16.61
CA VAL A 130 3.90 -5.91 17.80
C VAL A 130 3.36 -4.68 18.51
N ALA A 131 2.85 -3.72 17.76
CA ALA A 131 2.35 -2.48 18.33
C ALA A 131 1.00 -2.61 19.01
N SER A 132 0.29 -3.70 18.77
CA SER A 132 -1.07 -3.85 19.31
C SER A 132 -1.11 -4.44 20.71
#